data_ca8b13d9b561d5c9bcc2ca5a7626b34e
#
_entry.id   ca8b13d9b561d5c9bcc2ca5a7626b34e
#
_cell.length_a   1.000
_cell.length_b   1.000
_cell.length_c   1.000
_cell.angle_alpha   90.00
_cell.angle_beta   90.00
_cell.angle_gamma   90.00
#
_symmetry.space_group_name_H-M   'P 1'
#
loop_
_entity.id
_entity.type
_entity.pdbx_description
1 polymer ?
#
loop_
_entity_poly.entity_id
_entity_poly.type
_entity_poly.pdbx_seq_one_letter_code
_entity_poly.pdbx_strand_id
1 'polypeptide(L)'
;MAQNDPVAVVAGVGQGIGARFVETFAQQGYRVVGLARNQQSLDHIQTALGTLAGRCKFWATDITDQAQVDAVFARVRDELGPVQLLIANAGGGAKRGSFLDLSAQQFERSLHGQAVGPFLCAKQAIPDMLAHGGGTVVYIGATSSVKGYAKSSGFAPGKFALRALAQCNAREFGPQGIHVFHVIIDGGIDSIPLGESREVKAGMLDARAIARVVAQAVAQPRDTWMHEFDIRPSLENF
;
A
#
# COMPACT_ATOMS: atom_id res chain seq x y z
N MET A 1 -5.05 -23.99 6.23
CA MET A 1 -4.76 -23.12 5.07
C MET A 1 -4.24 -24.01 3.97
N ALA A 2 -4.81 -23.96 2.77
CA ALA A 2 -4.28 -24.71 1.64
C ALA A 2 -2.90 -24.13 1.27
N GLN A 3 -1.94 -25.00 0.97
CA GLN A 3 -0.56 -24.61 0.63
C GLN A 3 -0.47 -23.74 -0.65
N ASN A 4 -1.60 -23.62 -1.39
CA ASN A 4 -1.72 -22.90 -2.67
C ASN A 4 -2.47 -21.54 -2.58
N ASP A 5 -2.85 -21.06 -1.38
CA ASP A 5 -3.51 -19.76 -1.28
C ASP A 5 -2.53 -18.64 -1.68
N PRO A 6 -2.95 -17.65 -2.50
CA PRO A 6 -2.06 -16.57 -2.95
C PRO A 6 -1.55 -15.72 -1.79
N VAL A 7 -0.31 -15.20 -1.93
CA VAL A 7 0.36 -14.40 -0.90
C VAL A 7 0.29 -12.92 -1.26
N ALA A 8 -0.20 -12.10 -0.32
CA ALA A 8 -0.22 -10.65 -0.41
C ALA A 8 0.69 -10.02 0.65
N VAL A 9 1.45 -9.01 0.28
CA VAL A 9 2.20 -8.16 1.21
C VAL A 9 1.60 -6.76 1.21
N VAL A 10 1.21 -6.27 2.38
CA VAL A 10 0.77 -4.88 2.58
C VAL A 10 1.88 -4.13 3.32
N ALA A 11 2.62 -3.32 2.58
CA ALA A 11 3.69 -2.49 3.12
C ALA A 11 3.12 -1.15 3.60
N GLY A 12 3.07 -0.94 4.91
CA GLY A 12 2.49 0.23 5.54
C GLY A 12 1.12 -0.04 6.16
N VAL A 13 1.07 -0.94 7.12
CA VAL A 13 -0.15 -1.26 7.88
C VAL A 13 -0.25 -0.35 9.11
N GLY A 14 -1.32 0.43 9.14
CA GLY A 14 -1.77 1.20 10.29
C GLY A 14 -3.26 0.96 10.50
N GLN A 15 -3.86 1.57 11.54
CA GLN A 15 -5.29 1.41 11.86
C GLN A 15 -6.25 1.98 10.79
N GLY A 16 -5.72 2.67 9.77
CA GLY A 16 -6.50 3.21 8.65
C GLY A 16 -6.64 2.22 7.49
N ILE A 17 -6.40 2.74 6.28
CA ILE A 17 -6.56 2.02 5.03
C ILE A 17 -5.70 0.74 4.94
N GLY A 18 -4.50 0.73 5.54
CA GLY A 18 -3.62 -0.45 5.54
C GLY A 18 -4.26 -1.66 6.22
N ALA A 19 -4.92 -1.47 7.36
CA ALA A 19 -5.66 -2.54 8.04
C ALA A 19 -6.84 -3.04 7.19
N ARG A 20 -7.51 -2.15 6.44
CA ARG A 20 -8.61 -2.52 5.55
C ARG A 20 -8.14 -3.29 4.33
N PHE A 21 -6.95 -3.02 3.80
CA PHE A 21 -6.35 -3.87 2.78
C PHE A 21 -6.08 -5.28 3.31
N VAL A 22 -5.50 -5.41 4.52
CA VAL A 22 -5.27 -6.72 5.14
C VAL A 22 -6.58 -7.48 5.29
N GLU A 23 -7.61 -6.85 5.86
CA GLU A 23 -8.95 -7.45 6.04
C GLU A 23 -9.54 -7.90 4.70
N THR A 24 -9.57 -7.01 3.71
CA THR A 24 -10.21 -7.26 2.40
C THR A 24 -9.54 -8.41 1.66
N PHE A 25 -8.20 -8.44 1.61
CA PHE A 25 -7.50 -9.51 0.90
C PHE A 25 -7.49 -10.84 1.66
N ALA A 26 -7.51 -10.82 3.00
CA ALA A 26 -7.75 -12.03 3.80
C ALA A 26 -9.14 -12.63 3.55
N GLN A 27 -10.18 -11.78 3.41
CA GLN A 27 -11.55 -12.22 3.03
C GLN A 27 -11.59 -12.82 1.62
N GLN A 28 -10.75 -12.35 0.70
CA GLN A 28 -10.62 -12.89 -0.66
C GLN A 28 -9.75 -14.15 -0.75
N GLY A 29 -9.30 -14.70 0.38
CA GLY A 29 -8.57 -15.95 0.44
C GLY A 29 -7.05 -15.81 0.38
N TYR A 30 -6.49 -14.59 0.33
CA TYR A 30 -5.05 -14.42 0.41
C TYR A 30 -4.50 -14.78 1.79
N ARG A 31 -3.26 -15.27 1.82
CA ARG A 31 -2.41 -15.21 3.00
C ARG A 31 -1.74 -13.85 3.02
N VAL A 32 -2.02 -13.03 4.03
CA VAL A 32 -1.61 -11.63 4.03
C VAL A 32 -0.50 -11.37 5.02
N VAL A 33 0.57 -10.72 4.57
CA VAL A 33 1.62 -10.20 5.44
C VAL A 33 1.47 -8.69 5.57
N GLY A 34 1.26 -8.21 6.79
CA GLY A 34 1.22 -6.80 7.11
C GLY A 34 2.54 -6.30 7.68
N LEU A 35 3.12 -5.26 7.06
CA LEU A 35 4.38 -4.66 7.48
C LEU A 35 4.18 -3.24 8.02
N ALA A 36 4.71 -2.96 9.19
CA ALA A 36 4.81 -1.63 9.77
C ALA A 36 5.95 -1.59 10.81
N ARG A 37 6.36 -0.39 11.22
CA ARG A 37 7.47 -0.23 12.16
C ARG A 37 7.12 -0.59 13.61
N ASN A 38 5.85 -0.48 14.00
CA ASN A 38 5.41 -0.63 15.39
C ASN A 38 4.69 -1.97 15.56
N GLN A 39 5.32 -2.93 16.23
CA GLN A 39 4.76 -4.25 16.49
C GLN A 39 3.46 -4.19 17.31
N GLN A 40 3.40 -3.35 18.34
CA GLN A 40 2.20 -3.22 19.17
C GLN A 40 0.97 -2.78 18.38
N SER A 41 1.14 -1.88 17.39
CA SER A 41 0.05 -1.50 16.49
C SER A 41 -0.39 -2.66 15.60
N LEU A 42 0.56 -3.50 15.16
CA LEU A 42 0.27 -4.69 14.38
C LEU A 42 -0.47 -5.76 15.18
N ASP A 43 -0.11 -5.95 16.44
CA ASP A 43 -0.76 -6.91 17.35
C ASP A 43 -2.23 -6.52 17.60
N HIS A 44 -2.51 -5.22 17.76
CA HIS A 44 -3.88 -4.72 17.88
C HIS A 44 -4.70 -5.01 16.61
N ILE A 45 -4.12 -4.82 15.43
CA ILE A 45 -4.79 -5.11 14.15
C ILE A 45 -5.04 -6.62 14.02
N GLN A 46 -4.06 -7.45 14.37
CA GLN A 46 -4.19 -8.90 14.35
C GLN A 46 -5.34 -9.38 15.24
N THR A 47 -5.45 -8.83 16.43
CA THR A 47 -6.55 -9.14 17.37
C THR A 47 -7.90 -8.71 16.79
N ALA A 48 -7.98 -7.52 16.19
CA ALA A 48 -9.23 -6.98 15.65
C ALA A 48 -9.73 -7.71 14.38
N LEU A 49 -8.88 -8.47 13.69
CA LEU A 49 -9.26 -9.29 12.54
C LEU A 49 -10.10 -10.53 12.90
N GLY A 50 -10.16 -10.90 14.16
CA GLY A 50 -10.97 -12.04 14.62
C GLY A 50 -10.64 -13.34 13.87
N THR A 51 -11.62 -13.95 13.24
CA THR A 51 -11.46 -15.22 12.49
C THR A 51 -10.50 -15.13 11.29
N LEU A 52 -10.28 -13.93 10.75
CA LEU A 52 -9.34 -13.72 9.65
C LEU A 52 -7.88 -13.70 10.11
N ALA A 53 -7.61 -13.53 11.41
CA ALA A 53 -6.26 -13.46 11.97
C ALA A 53 -5.40 -14.68 11.59
N GLY A 54 -6.03 -15.86 11.45
CA GLY A 54 -5.35 -17.09 11.04
C GLY A 54 -4.75 -17.03 9.63
N ARG A 55 -5.24 -16.14 8.76
CA ARG A 55 -4.70 -15.92 7.40
C ARG A 55 -3.64 -14.82 7.34
N CYS A 56 -3.39 -14.11 8.44
CA CYS A 56 -2.57 -12.92 8.48
C CYS A 56 -1.32 -13.16 9.35
N LYS A 57 -0.20 -12.60 8.89
CA LYS A 57 1.06 -12.48 9.64
C LYS A 57 1.42 -11.02 9.72
N PHE A 58 2.02 -10.60 10.83
CA PHE A 58 2.42 -9.21 11.02
C PHE A 58 3.86 -9.16 11.54
N TRP A 59 4.70 -8.39 10.84
CA TRP A 59 6.12 -8.29 11.22
C TRP A 59 6.55 -6.83 11.25
N ALA A 60 7.18 -6.44 12.36
CA ALA A 60 7.77 -5.10 12.50
C ALA A 60 8.90 -4.95 11.47
N THR A 61 8.76 -3.98 10.57
CA THR A 61 9.70 -3.76 9.48
C THR A 61 9.73 -2.28 9.12
N ASP A 62 10.91 -1.69 9.12
CA ASP A 62 11.11 -0.39 8.46
C ASP A 62 11.41 -0.65 6.98
N ILE A 63 10.43 -0.36 6.12
CA ILE A 63 10.58 -0.58 4.68
C ILE A 63 11.58 0.38 4.02
N THR A 64 12.09 1.38 4.73
CA THR A 64 13.16 2.26 4.24
C THR A 64 14.56 1.69 4.49
N ASP A 65 14.65 0.60 5.25
CA ASP A 65 15.86 -0.16 5.51
C ASP A 65 15.92 -1.39 4.60
N GLN A 66 16.86 -1.40 3.66
CA GLN A 66 16.98 -2.47 2.68
C GLN A 66 17.21 -3.83 3.34
N ALA A 67 18.06 -3.91 4.38
CA ALA A 67 18.36 -5.18 5.04
C ALA A 67 17.13 -5.79 5.72
N GLN A 68 16.27 -4.96 6.34
CA GLN A 68 14.99 -5.41 6.91
C GLN A 68 14.03 -5.86 5.81
N VAL A 69 13.96 -5.15 4.69
CA VAL A 69 13.12 -5.54 3.54
C VAL A 69 13.59 -6.87 2.97
N ASP A 70 14.88 -7.04 2.73
CA ASP A 70 15.45 -8.28 2.20
C ASP A 70 15.13 -9.46 3.13
N ALA A 71 15.35 -9.30 4.45
CA ALA A 71 15.07 -10.31 5.45
C ALA A 71 13.60 -10.67 5.55
N VAL A 72 12.70 -9.67 5.57
CA VAL A 72 11.26 -9.95 5.69
C VAL A 72 10.69 -10.63 4.44
N PHE A 73 11.11 -10.26 3.23
CA PHE A 73 10.66 -10.93 2.02
C PHE A 73 11.24 -12.35 1.87
N ALA A 74 12.48 -12.60 2.31
CA ALA A 74 13.01 -13.97 2.44
C ALA A 74 12.11 -14.80 3.36
N ARG A 75 11.77 -14.27 4.53
CA ARG A 75 10.86 -14.93 5.47
C ARG A 75 9.46 -15.17 4.89
N VAL A 76 8.91 -14.23 4.09
CA VAL A 76 7.64 -14.43 3.38
C VAL A 76 7.73 -15.66 2.47
N ARG A 77 8.79 -15.75 1.66
CA ARG A 77 9.00 -16.88 0.75
C ARG A 77 9.11 -18.20 1.49
N ASP A 78 9.86 -18.22 2.59
CA ASP A 78 10.09 -19.44 3.38
C ASP A 78 8.81 -19.93 4.10
N GLU A 79 8.05 -19.02 4.71
CA GLU A 79 6.87 -19.38 5.52
C GLU A 79 5.58 -19.46 4.70
N LEU A 80 5.45 -18.70 3.63
CA LEU A 80 4.20 -18.53 2.89
C LEU A 80 4.32 -18.82 1.39
N GLY A 81 5.50 -18.71 0.81
CA GLY A 81 5.73 -18.86 -0.62
C GLY A 81 5.83 -17.52 -1.36
N PRO A 82 5.83 -17.55 -2.70
CA PRO A 82 6.07 -16.39 -3.55
C PRO A 82 4.97 -15.34 -3.41
N VAL A 83 5.37 -14.07 -3.46
CA VAL A 83 4.45 -12.92 -3.39
C VAL A 83 3.74 -12.75 -4.73
N GLN A 84 2.41 -12.71 -4.73
CA GLN A 84 1.57 -12.46 -5.91
C GLN A 84 0.88 -11.08 -5.89
N LEU A 85 0.79 -10.47 -4.70
CA LEU A 85 0.23 -9.12 -4.56
C LEU A 85 1.10 -8.29 -3.62
N LEU A 86 1.53 -7.13 -4.08
CA LEU A 86 2.16 -6.11 -3.24
C LEU A 86 1.27 -4.86 -3.20
N ILE A 87 0.91 -4.41 -2.01
CA ILE A 87 0.27 -3.11 -1.80
C ILE A 87 1.26 -2.19 -1.09
N ALA A 88 1.84 -1.26 -1.85
CA ALA A 88 2.75 -0.24 -1.35
C ALA A 88 1.93 0.95 -0.82
N ASN A 89 1.52 0.86 0.45
CA ASN A 89 0.65 1.83 1.12
C ASN A 89 1.40 2.77 2.08
N ALA A 90 2.70 2.61 2.24
CA ALA A 90 3.45 3.45 3.15
C ALA A 90 3.43 4.92 2.73
N GLY A 91 3.13 5.79 3.68
CA GLY A 91 3.07 7.25 3.45
C GLY A 91 3.52 8.05 4.68
N GLY A 92 4.09 7.36 5.67
CA GLY A 92 4.49 7.96 6.95
C GLY A 92 5.74 8.85 6.85
N GLY A 93 5.87 9.78 7.82
CA GLY A 93 7.06 10.64 7.95
C GLY A 93 6.98 11.97 7.19
N ALA A 94 5.96 12.18 6.38
CA ALA A 94 5.78 13.43 5.66
C ALA A 94 5.33 14.57 6.56
N LYS A 95 6.03 15.71 6.49
CA LYS A 95 5.67 16.94 7.20
C LYS A 95 4.97 17.89 6.22
N ARG A 96 3.81 18.40 6.62
CA ARG A 96 3.18 19.57 5.98
C ARG A 96 3.55 20.82 6.76
N GLY A 97 3.79 21.92 6.06
CA GLY A 97 4.20 23.18 6.68
C GLY A 97 4.92 24.10 5.70
N SER A 98 5.38 25.27 6.17
CA SER A 98 6.13 26.21 5.35
C SER A 98 7.37 25.53 4.75
N PHE A 99 7.68 25.88 3.51
CA PHE A 99 8.90 25.42 2.84
C PHE A 99 10.16 25.83 3.63
N LEU A 100 10.15 27.01 4.20
CA LEU A 100 11.29 27.54 4.96
C LEU A 100 11.53 26.81 6.30
N ASP A 101 10.49 26.13 6.83
CA ASP A 101 10.59 25.36 8.08
C ASP A 101 10.91 23.89 7.84
N LEU A 102 11.04 23.48 6.57
CA LEU A 102 11.33 22.11 6.19
C LEU A 102 12.85 21.87 6.17
N SER A 103 13.34 21.03 7.08
CA SER A 103 14.75 20.66 7.03
C SER A 103 15.03 19.63 5.93
N ALA A 104 16.27 19.59 5.41
CA ALA A 104 16.72 18.59 4.45
C ALA A 104 16.43 17.17 4.94
N GLN A 105 16.73 16.87 6.21
CA GLN A 105 16.47 15.56 6.82
C GLN A 105 14.96 15.18 6.84
N GLN A 106 14.07 16.17 7.04
CA GLN A 106 12.62 15.91 6.97
C GLN A 106 12.18 15.62 5.53
N PHE A 107 12.74 16.33 4.57
CA PHE A 107 12.50 16.09 3.15
C PHE A 107 12.99 14.72 2.71
N GLU A 108 14.22 14.35 3.05
CA GLU A 108 14.81 13.02 2.79
C GLU A 108 13.97 11.89 3.41
N ARG A 109 13.60 12.00 4.69
CA ARG A 109 12.73 11.00 5.34
C ARG A 109 11.41 10.82 4.62
N SER A 110 10.85 11.90 4.09
CA SER A 110 9.61 11.85 3.32
C SER A 110 9.80 11.07 2.01
N LEU A 111 10.87 11.35 1.27
CA LEU A 111 11.21 10.61 0.05
C LEU A 111 11.47 9.13 0.34
N HIS A 112 12.22 8.83 1.39
CA HIS A 112 12.48 7.45 1.81
C HIS A 112 11.17 6.71 2.11
N GLY A 113 10.29 7.26 2.92
CA GLY A 113 9.03 6.61 3.28
C GLY A 113 8.05 6.45 2.13
N GLN A 114 8.03 7.40 1.17
CA GLN A 114 7.00 7.43 0.13
C GLN A 114 7.47 6.88 -1.23
N ALA A 115 8.77 6.82 -1.48
CA ALA A 115 9.31 6.34 -2.76
C ALA A 115 10.34 5.23 -2.58
N VAL A 116 11.37 5.42 -1.74
CA VAL A 116 12.44 4.42 -1.58
C VAL A 116 11.90 3.13 -0.95
N GLY A 117 11.11 3.20 0.12
CA GLY A 117 10.52 2.02 0.73
C GLY A 117 9.64 1.21 -0.23
N PRO A 118 8.66 1.83 -0.92
CA PRO A 118 7.91 1.19 -1.99
C PRO A 118 8.77 0.56 -3.09
N PHE A 119 9.84 1.24 -3.50
CA PHE A 119 10.81 0.72 -4.47
C PHE A 119 11.49 -0.56 -3.94
N LEU A 120 11.98 -0.56 -2.71
CA LEU A 120 12.63 -1.73 -2.10
C LEU A 120 11.67 -2.93 -2.01
N CYS A 121 10.43 -2.69 -1.59
CA CYS A 121 9.40 -3.74 -1.54
C CYS A 121 9.08 -4.30 -2.94
N ALA A 122 8.92 -3.42 -3.94
CA ALA A 122 8.64 -3.86 -5.32
C ALA A 122 9.81 -4.66 -5.91
N LYS A 123 11.06 -4.24 -5.62
CA LYS A 123 12.27 -4.94 -6.04
C LYS A 123 12.35 -6.37 -5.49
N GLN A 124 11.74 -6.65 -4.35
CA GLN A 124 11.65 -7.99 -3.78
C GLN A 124 10.46 -8.80 -4.31
N ALA A 125 9.31 -8.16 -4.54
CA ALA A 125 8.09 -8.85 -4.95
C ALA A 125 8.06 -9.19 -6.44
N ILE A 126 8.56 -8.31 -7.31
CA ILE A 126 8.49 -8.47 -8.77
C ILE A 126 9.20 -9.74 -9.27
N PRO A 127 10.39 -10.14 -8.79
CA PRO A 127 11.02 -11.40 -9.17
C PRO A 127 10.16 -12.63 -8.87
N ASP A 128 9.48 -12.66 -7.72
CA ASP A 128 8.55 -13.75 -7.39
C ASP A 128 7.40 -13.81 -8.40
N MET A 129 6.82 -12.66 -8.75
CA MET A 129 5.73 -12.55 -9.72
C MET A 129 6.15 -13.02 -11.12
N LEU A 130 7.35 -12.61 -11.58
CA LEU A 130 7.89 -13.03 -12.87
C LEU A 130 8.12 -14.54 -12.93
N ALA A 131 8.65 -15.13 -11.86
CA ALA A 131 8.94 -16.55 -11.79
C ALA A 131 7.68 -17.42 -11.71
N HIS A 132 6.52 -16.87 -11.31
CA HIS A 132 5.29 -17.61 -11.05
C HIS A 132 4.11 -17.19 -11.97
N GLY A 133 4.40 -16.59 -13.13
CA GLY A 133 3.42 -16.35 -14.19
C GLY A 133 2.60 -15.08 -14.03
N GLY A 134 2.98 -14.17 -13.15
CA GLY A 134 2.36 -12.86 -12.99
C GLY A 134 2.04 -12.50 -11.55
N GLY A 135 1.50 -11.31 -11.36
CA GLY A 135 1.14 -10.77 -10.06
C GLY A 135 0.67 -9.32 -10.18
N THR A 136 0.45 -8.68 -9.04
CA THR A 136 -0.02 -7.30 -9.01
C THR A 136 0.78 -6.44 -8.04
N VAL A 137 1.19 -5.25 -8.47
CA VAL A 137 1.80 -4.22 -7.65
C VAL A 137 0.90 -2.98 -7.62
N VAL A 138 0.45 -2.61 -6.43
CA VAL A 138 -0.42 -1.46 -6.19
C VAL A 138 0.35 -0.37 -5.47
N TYR A 139 0.44 0.80 -6.06
CA TYR A 139 1.03 1.98 -5.43
C TYR A 139 -0.06 2.93 -4.94
N ILE A 140 -0.14 3.13 -3.62
CA ILE A 140 -1.15 4.00 -3.01
C ILE A 140 -0.64 5.44 -2.96
N GLY A 141 -1.16 6.23 -3.88
CA GLY A 141 -0.91 7.65 -4.02
C GLY A 141 -1.86 8.54 -3.23
N ALA A 142 -1.90 9.78 -3.61
CA ALA A 142 -2.77 10.82 -3.06
C ALA A 142 -2.96 11.91 -4.12
N THR A 143 -3.85 12.88 -3.90
CA THR A 143 -3.92 14.13 -4.70
C THR A 143 -2.53 14.72 -4.94
N SER A 144 -1.67 14.64 -3.93
CA SER A 144 -0.28 15.09 -4.00
C SER A 144 0.62 14.26 -4.93
N SER A 145 0.12 13.22 -5.59
CA SER A 145 0.84 12.52 -6.67
C SER A 145 0.72 13.24 -8.02
N VAL A 146 -0.27 14.14 -8.16
CA VAL A 146 -0.58 14.83 -9.41
C VAL A 146 -0.64 16.34 -9.26
N LYS A 147 -0.68 16.86 -8.03
CA LYS A 147 -0.83 18.30 -7.74
C LYS A 147 0.00 18.69 -6.51
N GLY A 148 0.86 19.68 -6.68
CA GLY A 148 1.57 20.32 -5.56
C GLY A 148 0.71 21.43 -4.94
N TYR A 149 0.65 21.48 -3.62
CA TYR A 149 -0.05 22.54 -2.89
C TYR A 149 0.94 23.37 -2.08
N ALA A 150 0.56 24.58 -1.74
CA ALA A 150 1.27 25.35 -0.73
C ALA A 150 1.43 24.52 0.55
N LYS A 151 2.58 24.58 1.18
CA LYS A 151 2.90 23.86 2.43
C LYS A 151 2.96 22.34 2.30
N SER A 152 3.00 21.77 1.09
CA SER A 152 3.13 20.32 0.86
C SER A 152 4.49 19.86 0.34
N SER A 153 5.51 20.73 0.38
CA SER A 153 6.86 20.42 -0.12
C SER A 153 7.52 19.24 0.59
N GLY A 154 7.13 18.94 1.82
CA GLY A 154 7.57 17.74 2.55
C GLY A 154 6.73 16.48 2.26
N PHE A 155 5.73 16.55 1.36
CA PHE A 155 4.85 15.42 1.06
C PHE A 155 4.73 15.13 -0.44
N ALA A 156 4.41 16.15 -1.23
CA ALA A 156 4.12 15.98 -2.65
C ALA A 156 5.29 15.39 -3.47
N PRO A 157 6.56 15.79 -3.29
CA PRO A 157 7.66 15.24 -4.08
C PRO A 157 7.78 13.71 -3.97
N GLY A 158 7.59 13.15 -2.78
CA GLY A 158 7.61 11.70 -2.58
C GLY A 158 6.45 10.99 -3.28
N LYS A 159 5.24 11.61 -3.30
CA LYS A 159 4.08 11.06 -4.00
C LYS A 159 4.19 11.17 -5.52
N PHE A 160 4.80 12.24 -6.05
CA PHE A 160 5.16 12.32 -7.47
C PHE A 160 6.19 11.25 -7.86
N ALA A 161 7.22 11.04 -7.02
CA ALA A 161 8.22 10.00 -7.24
C ALA A 161 7.58 8.60 -7.23
N LEU A 162 6.65 8.32 -6.31
CA LEU A 162 5.89 7.08 -6.27
C LEU A 162 5.08 6.84 -7.55
N ARG A 163 4.41 7.88 -8.06
CA ARG A 163 3.67 7.81 -9.33
C ARG A 163 4.59 7.51 -10.51
N ALA A 164 5.75 8.17 -10.57
CA ALA A 164 6.75 7.90 -11.62
C ALA A 164 7.24 6.44 -11.57
N LEU A 165 7.50 5.92 -10.37
CA LEU A 165 7.88 4.51 -10.16
C LEU A 165 6.80 3.55 -10.66
N ALA A 166 5.52 3.82 -10.36
CA ALA A 166 4.40 3.02 -10.87
C ALA A 166 4.36 3.01 -12.40
N GLN A 167 4.57 4.17 -13.04
CA GLN A 167 4.59 4.28 -14.50
C GLN A 167 5.76 3.52 -15.13
N CYS A 168 6.95 3.58 -14.55
CA CYS A 168 8.11 2.83 -15.02
C CYS A 168 7.84 1.31 -14.93
N ASN A 169 7.42 0.84 -13.76
CA ASN A 169 7.17 -0.58 -13.53
C ASN A 169 6.03 -1.12 -14.39
N ALA A 170 4.97 -0.35 -14.63
CA ALA A 170 3.88 -0.76 -15.50
C ALA A 170 4.34 -0.99 -16.94
N ARG A 171 5.20 -0.09 -17.47
CA ARG A 171 5.72 -0.22 -18.85
C ARG A 171 6.71 -1.36 -18.99
N GLU A 172 7.55 -1.57 -17.97
CA GLU A 172 8.59 -2.60 -18.00
C GLU A 172 8.01 -4.00 -17.79
N PHE A 173 7.13 -4.17 -16.79
CA PHE A 173 6.66 -5.48 -16.35
C PHE A 173 5.24 -5.84 -16.81
N GLY A 174 4.45 -4.89 -17.28
CA GLY A 174 3.12 -5.15 -17.84
C GLY A 174 3.14 -6.17 -18.99
N PRO A 175 4.02 -6.03 -20.00
CA PRO A 175 4.16 -7.04 -21.05
C PRO A 175 4.54 -8.44 -20.55
N GLN A 176 5.19 -8.50 -19.39
CA GLN A 176 5.62 -9.72 -18.72
C GLN A 176 4.56 -10.31 -17.77
N GLY A 177 3.36 -9.73 -17.74
CA GLY A 177 2.22 -10.25 -16.98
C GLY A 177 2.08 -9.74 -15.57
N ILE A 178 2.73 -8.65 -15.21
CA ILE A 178 2.54 -8.00 -13.91
C ILE A 178 1.62 -6.80 -14.05
N HIS A 179 0.47 -6.84 -13.36
CA HIS A 179 -0.43 -5.70 -13.28
C HIS A 179 0.12 -4.65 -12.32
N VAL A 180 0.53 -3.51 -12.83
CA VAL A 180 1.02 -2.40 -12.00
C VAL A 180 0.10 -1.20 -12.15
N PHE A 181 -0.43 -0.71 -11.03
CA PHE A 181 -1.26 0.48 -11.05
C PHE A 181 -1.06 1.41 -9.86
N HIS A 182 -1.40 2.67 -10.07
CA HIS A 182 -1.32 3.74 -9.09
C HIS A 182 -2.72 4.24 -8.73
N VAL A 183 -3.02 4.35 -7.45
CA VAL A 183 -4.32 4.82 -6.94
C VAL A 183 -4.16 6.20 -6.34
N ILE A 184 -4.86 7.18 -6.87
CA ILE A 184 -4.90 8.54 -6.32
C ILE A 184 -6.04 8.61 -5.31
N ILE A 185 -5.70 8.64 -4.02
CA ILE A 185 -6.69 8.90 -2.97
C ILE A 185 -6.86 10.42 -2.87
N ASP A 186 -7.95 10.93 -3.42
CA ASP A 186 -8.24 12.36 -3.50
C ASP A 186 -9.32 12.75 -2.50
N GLY A 187 -8.89 13.07 -1.29
CA GLY A 187 -9.74 13.47 -0.17
C GLY A 187 -9.25 12.96 1.19
N GLY A 188 -9.90 13.42 2.24
CA GLY A 188 -9.69 12.93 3.59
C GLY A 188 -10.22 11.50 3.76
N ILE A 189 -9.50 10.65 4.48
CA ILE A 189 -9.93 9.27 4.75
C ILE A 189 -10.47 9.18 6.18
N ASP A 190 -11.71 8.72 6.33
CA ASP A 190 -12.24 8.35 7.63
C ASP A 190 -11.85 6.91 7.96
N SER A 191 -10.86 6.81 8.85
CA SER A 191 -10.28 5.52 9.26
C SER A 191 -11.05 4.98 10.46
N ILE A 192 -12.20 4.34 10.19
CA ILE A 192 -12.95 3.62 11.22
C ILE A 192 -12.14 2.36 11.60
N PRO A 193 -11.79 2.15 12.88
CA PRO A 193 -11.02 0.97 13.30
C PRO A 193 -11.69 -0.37 12.92
N LEU A 194 -10.91 -1.44 12.78
CA LEU A 194 -11.43 -2.79 12.60
C LEU A 194 -12.34 -3.17 13.79
N GLY A 195 -13.45 -3.85 13.50
CA GLY A 195 -14.44 -4.24 14.51
C GLY A 195 -15.41 -3.15 14.91
N GLU A 196 -15.16 -1.88 14.54
CA GLU A 196 -16.08 -0.78 14.80
C GLU A 196 -17.00 -0.53 13.59
N SER A 197 -18.26 -0.12 13.89
CA SER A 197 -19.24 0.27 12.90
C SER A 197 -19.85 1.62 13.29
N ARG A 198 -19.68 2.61 12.43
CA ARG A 198 -20.33 3.91 12.49
C ARG A 198 -20.44 4.50 11.09
N GLU A 199 -21.23 5.53 10.95
CA GLU A 199 -21.29 6.28 9.69
C GLU A 199 -19.96 6.99 9.39
N VAL A 200 -19.63 7.06 8.11
CA VAL A 200 -18.47 7.80 7.60
C VAL A 200 -18.77 9.30 7.72
N LYS A 201 -17.82 10.07 8.17
CA LYS A 201 -17.93 11.53 8.25
C LYS A 201 -18.22 12.12 6.88
N ALA A 202 -19.16 13.07 6.80
CA ALA A 202 -19.52 13.73 5.57
C ALA A 202 -18.28 14.33 4.86
N GLY A 203 -18.20 14.16 3.55
CA GLY A 203 -17.08 14.64 2.74
C GLY A 203 -15.77 13.87 2.90
N MET A 204 -15.78 12.73 3.61
CA MET A 204 -14.60 11.87 3.73
C MET A 204 -14.78 10.53 2.99
N LEU A 205 -13.67 9.91 2.65
CA LEU A 205 -13.63 8.57 2.06
C LEU A 205 -13.71 7.50 3.15
N ASP A 206 -14.50 6.45 2.92
CA ASP A 206 -14.47 5.24 3.74
C ASP A 206 -13.26 4.38 3.37
N ALA A 207 -12.37 4.12 4.33
CA ALA A 207 -11.22 3.25 4.14
C ALA A 207 -11.62 1.84 3.65
N ARG A 208 -12.80 1.32 4.05
CA ARG A 208 -13.35 0.04 3.58
C ARG A 208 -13.74 0.10 2.10
N ALA A 209 -14.36 1.20 1.68
CA ALA A 209 -14.75 1.40 0.28
C ALA A 209 -13.52 1.49 -0.63
N ILE A 210 -12.47 2.22 -0.20
CA ILE A 210 -11.21 2.28 -0.93
C ILE A 210 -10.61 0.88 -1.10
N ALA A 211 -10.55 0.08 -0.03
CA ALA A 211 -9.99 -1.27 -0.10
C ALA A 211 -10.77 -2.18 -1.08
N ARG A 212 -12.12 -2.07 -1.10
CA ARG A 212 -12.96 -2.80 -2.06
C ARG A 212 -12.70 -2.39 -3.51
N VAL A 213 -12.58 -1.09 -3.80
CA VAL A 213 -12.26 -0.59 -5.16
C VAL A 213 -10.90 -1.09 -5.62
N VAL A 214 -9.88 -1.04 -4.75
CA VAL A 214 -8.56 -1.59 -5.05
C VAL A 214 -8.62 -3.09 -5.31
N ALA A 215 -9.39 -3.84 -4.53
CA ALA A 215 -9.54 -5.27 -4.73
C ALA A 215 -10.25 -5.61 -6.07
N GLN A 216 -11.21 -4.80 -6.50
CA GLN A 216 -11.84 -4.92 -7.83
C GLN A 216 -10.82 -4.65 -8.94
N ALA A 217 -9.94 -3.65 -8.78
CA ALA A 217 -8.87 -3.39 -9.74
C ALA A 217 -7.85 -4.54 -9.81
N VAL A 218 -7.46 -5.12 -8.67
CA VAL A 218 -6.58 -6.31 -8.62
C VAL A 218 -7.17 -7.50 -9.37
N ALA A 219 -8.48 -7.67 -9.32
CA ALA A 219 -9.19 -8.79 -9.96
C ALA A 219 -9.45 -8.60 -11.47
N GLN A 220 -9.02 -7.50 -12.07
CA GLN A 220 -9.26 -7.24 -13.50
C GLN A 220 -8.52 -8.24 -14.40
N PRO A 221 -9.17 -8.69 -15.50
CA PRO A 221 -8.51 -9.51 -16.50
C PRO A 221 -7.46 -8.71 -17.29
N ARG A 222 -6.48 -9.41 -17.86
CA ARG A 222 -5.28 -8.81 -18.48
C ARG A 222 -5.57 -7.85 -19.64
N ASP A 223 -6.68 -8.02 -20.34
CA ASP A 223 -7.09 -7.21 -21.48
C ASP A 223 -7.74 -5.86 -21.09
N THR A 224 -8.02 -5.65 -19.80
CA THR A 224 -8.69 -4.45 -19.28
C THR A 224 -8.03 -3.85 -18.03
N TRP A 225 -6.73 -4.02 -17.88
CA TRP A 225 -6.00 -3.50 -16.72
C TRP A 225 -6.03 -1.97 -16.65
N MET A 226 -6.53 -1.44 -15.54
CA MET A 226 -6.34 -0.04 -15.20
C MET A 226 -4.90 0.22 -14.79
N HIS A 227 -4.33 1.34 -15.26
CA HIS A 227 -2.98 1.76 -14.87
C HIS A 227 -2.99 2.83 -13.78
N GLU A 228 -3.92 3.77 -13.86
CA GLU A 228 -4.07 4.85 -12.87
C GLU A 228 -5.54 5.25 -12.77
N PHE A 229 -6.02 5.45 -11.54
CA PHE A 229 -7.35 6.00 -11.29
C PHE A 229 -7.37 6.77 -9.97
N ASP A 230 -8.35 7.67 -9.84
CA ASP A 230 -8.60 8.38 -8.60
C ASP A 230 -9.88 7.91 -7.89
N ILE A 231 -9.86 8.05 -6.57
CA ILE A 231 -11.00 7.79 -5.69
C ILE A 231 -11.20 9.05 -4.86
N ARG A 232 -12.39 9.62 -4.90
CA ARG A 232 -12.75 10.84 -4.17
C ARG A 232 -14.16 10.77 -3.61
N PRO A 233 -14.48 11.48 -2.52
CA PRO A 233 -15.87 11.65 -2.09
C PRO A 233 -16.61 12.57 -3.06
N SER A 234 -17.92 12.38 -3.20
CA SER A 234 -18.75 13.18 -4.11
C SER A 234 -18.77 14.69 -3.80
N LEU A 235 -18.36 15.06 -2.60
CA LEU A 235 -18.30 16.47 -2.14
C LEU A 235 -16.88 17.07 -2.25
N GLU A 236 -15.91 16.36 -2.81
CA GLU A 236 -14.53 16.88 -2.98
C GLU A 236 -14.52 17.95 -4.07
N ASN A 237 -13.89 19.09 -3.77
CA ASN A 237 -13.64 20.15 -4.74
C ASN A 237 -12.27 19.94 -5.41
N PHE A 238 -12.23 19.90 -6.73
CA PHE A 238 -11.02 19.65 -7.52
C PHE A 238 -10.83 20.58 -8.71
#